data_a08c167074388c61377f7aa487f8d2ad
#
_entry.id   a08c167074388c61377f7aa487f8d2ad
#
_cell.length_a   1.000
_cell.length_b   1.000
_cell.length_c   1.000
_cell.angle_alpha   90.00
_cell.angle_beta   90.00
_cell.angle_gamma   90.00
#
_symmetry.space_group_name_H-M   'P 1'
#
loop_
_entity.id
_entity.type
_entity.pdbx_description
1 polymer ?
#
loop_
_entity_poly.entity_id
_entity_poly.type
_entity_poly.pdbx_seq_one_letter_code
_entity_poly.pdbx_strand_id
1 'polypeptide(L)'
;MKRLLFILILTGLFAVTHAAEQTDSLSPESARTPELPGTEAAAPAAVGGVSSDELWNRANTAYINGDYHGAVEYYEEILSRGLGSVKLYYNLANSYFKEERLGKAILFYHRALRMAPGNDDVRYNLQVAEARAKDKIELIPEFFLTKWMRDVRHTMSCTAWSLLSLVVLLCALGLFLLY
;
A
#
# COMPACT_ATOMS: atom_id res chain seq x y z
N MET A 1 -12.45 -42.22 -29.75
CA MET A 1 -11.68 -40.96 -29.73
C MET A 1 -12.26 -39.94 -28.74
N LYS A 2 -13.57 -39.74 -28.65
CA LYS A 2 -14.20 -38.78 -27.69
C LYS A 2 -14.00 -39.11 -26.21
N ARG A 3 -13.89 -40.40 -25.85
CA ARG A 3 -13.69 -40.85 -24.44
C ARG A 3 -12.27 -40.58 -23.93
N LEU A 4 -11.25 -40.62 -24.81
CA LEU A 4 -9.86 -40.34 -24.45
C LEU A 4 -9.61 -38.84 -24.16
N LEU A 5 -10.30 -37.96 -24.89
CA LEU A 5 -10.19 -36.51 -24.71
C LEU A 5 -10.76 -36.05 -23.35
N PHE A 6 -11.80 -36.71 -22.88
CA PHE A 6 -12.43 -36.39 -21.58
C PHE A 6 -11.56 -36.77 -20.37
N ILE A 7 -10.82 -37.89 -20.50
CA ILE A 7 -9.87 -38.35 -19.45
C ILE A 7 -8.68 -37.37 -19.36
N LEU A 8 -8.20 -36.85 -20.50
CA LEU A 8 -7.08 -35.92 -20.57
C LEU A 8 -7.43 -34.55 -19.97
N ILE A 9 -8.68 -34.09 -20.11
CA ILE A 9 -9.17 -32.85 -19.52
C ILE A 9 -9.32 -33.00 -17.97
N LEU A 10 -9.76 -34.18 -17.52
CA LEU A 10 -9.97 -34.44 -16.10
C LEU A 10 -8.65 -34.58 -15.33
N THR A 11 -7.59 -35.15 -15.96
CA THR A 11 -6.25 -35.24 -15.33
C THR A 11 -5.49 -33.93 -15.35
N GLY A 12 -5.73 -33.03 -16.34
CA GLY A 12 -5.16 -31.70 -16.39
C GLY A 12 -5.69 -30.76 -15.31
N LEU A 13 -6.94 -30.93 -14.91
CA LEU A 13 -7.56 -30.10 -13.87
C LEU A 13 -7.06 -30.47 -12.45
N PHE A 14 -6.60 -31.71 -12.23
CA PHE A 14 -6.08 -32.15 -10.92
C PHE A 14 -4.64 -31.72 -10.67
N ALA A 15 -3.86 -31.39 -11.70
CA ALA A 15 -2.47 -30.98 -11.57
C ALA A 15 -2.30 -29.51 -11.15
N VAL A 16 -3.32 -28.67 -11.38
CA VAL A 16 -3.27 -27.24 -11.03
C VAL A 16 -3.54 -26.97 -9.55
N THR A 17 -4.19 -27.89 -8.83
CA THR A 17 -4.54 -27.68 -7.42
C THR A 17 -3.42 -28.06 -6.45
N HIS A 18 -2.35 -28.74 -6.89
CA HIS A 18 -1.25 -29.15 -6.00
C HIS A 18 -0.03 -28.22 -5.99
N ALA A 19 -0.03 -27.17 -6.82
CA ALA A 19 1.09 -26.23 -6.90
C ALA A 19 0.99 -25.01 -5.97
N ALA A 20 -0.10 -24.89 -5.19
CA ALA A 20 -0.37 -23.70 -4.35
C ALA A 20 -0.11 -23.88 -2.85
N GLU A 21 0.46 -25.03 -2.42
CA GLU A 21 0.58 -25.34 -0.97
C GLU A 21 2.03 -25.58 -0.51
N GLN A 22 3.00 -24.92 -1.11
CA GLN A 22 4.40 -25.04 -0.66
C GLN A 22 5.14 -23.72 -0.69
N THR A 23 4.65 -22.70 0.03
CA THR A 23 5.48 -21.58 0.46
C THR A 23 4.93 -20.99 1.77
N ASP A 24 5.08 -21.73 2.88
CA ASP A 24 5.01 -21.08 4.19
C ASP A 24 5.76 -21.91 5.22
N SER A 25 7.08 -21.80 5.24
CA SER A 25 7.89 -22.11 6.40
C SER A 25 9.26 -21.44 6.28
N LEU A 26 9.34 -20.14 6.52
CA LEU A 26 10.58 -19.47 6.90
C LEU A 26 10.35 -18.76 8.22
N SER A 27 10.73 -19.43 9.30
CA SER A 27 10.92 -18.86 10.63
C SER A 27 11.85 -17.65 10.57
N PRO A 28 11.57 -16.58 11.33
CA PRO A 28 12.52 -15.50 11.47
C PRO A 28 13.63 -15.90 12.44
N GLU A 29 14.75 -16.33 11.90
CA GLU A 29 16.01 -16.45 12.62
C GLU A 29 16.47 -15.05 13.04
N SER A 30 16.54 -14.86 14.34
CA SER A 30 17.33 -13.91 15.11
C SER A 30 18.37 -13.11 14.31
N ALA A 31 18.04 -11.90 13.89
CA ALA A 31 19.03 -10.91 13.49
C ALA A 31 19.44 -10.07 14.70
N ARG A 32 20.57 -10.43 15.29
CA ARG A 32 21.35 -9.61 16.22
C ARG A 32 21.60 -8.24 15.58
N THR A 33 21.17 -7.20 16.25
CA THR A 33 21.57 -5.82 16.00
C THR A 33 23.07 -5.67 16.21
N PRO A 34 23.86 -5.24 15.22
CA PRO A 34 25.19 -4.73 15.51
C PRO A 34 25.05 -3.30 16.04
N GLU A 35 25.40 -3.12 17.29
CA GLU A 35 25.70 -1.82 17.87
C GLU A 35 26.83 -1.19 17.04
N LEU A 36 26.55 -0.12 16.31
CA LEU A 36 27.54 0.72 15.69
C LEU A 36 28.00 1.78 16.69
N PRO A 37 29.32 1.88 16.92
CA PRO A 37 29.86 2.92 17.79
C PRO A 37 29.59 4.29 17.19
N GLY A 38 29.23 5.23 18.07
CA GLY A 38 28.97 6.62 17.71
C GLY A 38 30.12 7.20 16.88
N THR A 39 29.81 7.47 15.63
CA THR A 39 30.59 8.37 14.83
C THR A 39 29.74 9.63 14.67
N GLU A 40 30.06 10.60 15.49
CA GLU A 40 29.72 11.99 15.31
C GLU A 40 30.31 12.39 13.95
N ALA A 41 29.54 12.15 12.89
CA ALA A 41 29.90 12.62 11.55
C ALA A 41 29.67 14.14 11.55
N ALA A 42 30.77 14.85 11.77
CA ALA A 42 30.86 16.27 11.46
C ALA A 42 30.24 16.51 10.07
N ALA A 43 29.17 17.29 10.04
CA ALA A 43 28.55 17.74 8.80
C ALA A 43 29.64 18.37 7.91
N PRO A 44 29.73 18.03 6.62
CA PRO A 44 30.64 18.70 5.72
C PRO A 44 30.28 20.19 5.69
N ALA A 45 31.27 21.03 6.00
CA ALA A 45 31.15 22.46 5.99
C ALA A 45 30.58 22.93 4.64
N ALA A 46 29.44 23.63 4.70
CA ALA A 46 28.70 24.12 3.56
C ALA A 46 29.55 25.07 2.73
N VAL A 47 29.87 24.66 1.54
CA VAL A 47 30.34 25.54 0.48
C VAL A 47 29.11 26.29 -0.05
N GLY A 48 28.92 27.55 0.38
CA GLY A 48 28.14 28.57 -0.33
C GLY A 48 26.60 28.36 -0.49
N GLY A 49 25.97 27.41 0.17
CA GLY A 49 24.53 27.16 0.06
C GLY A 49 23.76 27.58 1.33
N VAL A 50 22.49 27.95 1.16
CA VAL A 50 21.55 28.21 2.26
C VAL A 50 21.54 27.03 3.23
N SER A 51 21.68 27.29 4.54
CA SER A 51 21.70 26.21 5.54
C SER A 51 20.34 25.51 5.63
N SER A 52 20.34 24.26 6.10
CA SER A 52 19.07 23.51 6.28
C SER A 52 18.15 24.17 7.30
N ASP A 53 18.72 24.82 8.33
CA ASP A 53 17.94 25.56 9.32
C ASP A 53 17.32 26.82 8.72
N GLU A 54 18.03 27.48 7.84
CA GLU A 54 17.48 28.64 7.13
C GLU A 54 16.38 28.23 6.14
N LEU A 55 16.56 27.12 5.41
CA LEU A 55 15.50 26.56 4.56
C LEU A 55 14.27 26.19 5.38
N TRP A 56 14.48 25.61 6.56
CA TRP A 56 13.40 25.27 7.49
C TRP A 56 12.61 26.52 7.92
N ASN A 57 13.31 27.58 8.28
CA ASN A 57 12.67 28.84 8.68
C ASN A 57 11.92 29.49 7.51
N ARG A 58 12.50 29.47 6.31
CA ARG A 58 11.84 29.98 5.10
C ARG A 58 10.59 29.17 4.78
N ALA A 59 10.65 27.84 4.87
CA ALA A 59 9.51 26.96 4.64
C ALA A 59 8.36 27.23 5.62
N ASN A 60 8.67 27.36 6.92
CA ASN A 60 7.67 27.68 7.93
C ASN A 60 7.05 29.07 7.71
N THR A 61 7.87 30.06 7.35
CA THR A 61 7.41 31.43 7.05
C THR A 61 6.50 31.44 5.83
N ALA A 62 6.88 30.77 4.75
CA ALA A 62 6.06 30.61 3.54
C ALA A 62 4.71 29.95 3.87
N TYR A 63 4.72 28.87 4.67
CA TYR A 63 3.51 28.20 5.11
C TYR A 63 2.57 29.12 5.87
N ILE A 64 3.10 29.89 6.86
CA ILE A 64 2.32 30.83 7.68
C ILE A 64 1.71 31.95 6.82
N ASN A 65 2.46 32.41 5.81
CA ASN A 65 2.01 33.46 4.90
C ASN A 65 1.01 32.94 3.82
N GLY A 66 0.70 31.62 3.82
CA GLY A 66 -0.21 31.02 2.85
C GLY A 66 0.44 30.66 1.51
N ASP A 67 1.74 30.90 1.38
CA ASP A 67 2.53 30.43 0.22
C ASP A 67 2.89 28.97 0.41
N TYR A 68 1.89 28.10 0.20
CA TYR A 68 2.07 26.65 0.37
C TYR A 68 3.01 26.06 -0.68
N HIS A 69 3.04 26.67 -1.87
CA HIS A 69 3.92 26.23 -2.93
C HIS A 69 5.40 26.47 -2.58
N GLY A 70 5.75 27.68 -2.17
CA GLY A 70 7.09 27.99 -1.68
C GLY A 70 7.48 27.14 -0.47
N ALA A 71 6.54 26.89 0.45
CA ALA A 71 6.80 26.00 1.58
C ALA A 71 7.16 24.58 1.12
N VAL A 72 6.44 24.01 0.14
CA VAL A 72 6.75 22.70 -0.45
C VAL A 72 8.14 22.69 -1.05
N GLU A 73 8.52 23.69 -1.85
CA GLU A 73 9.84 23.77 -2.48
C GLU A 73 10.96 23.74 -1.44
N TYR A 74 10.87 24.56 -0.39
CA TYR A 74 11.87 24.58 0.67
C TYR A 74 11.95 23.27 1.46
N TYR A 75 10.80 22.64 1.79
CA TYR A 75 10.82 21.34 2.47
C TYR A 75 11.34 20.22 1.57
N GLU A 76 11.02 20.21 0.27
CA GLU A 76 11.58 19.24 -0.68
C GLU A 76 13.10 19.44 -0.85
N GLU A 77 13.59 20.68 -0.82
CA GLU A 77 15.03 20.97 -0.85
C GLU A 77 15.74 20.38 0.38
N ILE A 78 15.17 20.53 1.59
CA ILE A 78 15.70 19.89 2.81
C ILE A 78 15.72 18.37 2.66
N LEU A 79 14.65 17.81 2.10
CA LEU A 79 14.53 16.38 1.88
C LEU A 79 15.52 15.85 0.85
N SER A 80 15.81 16.64 -0.21
CA SER A 80 16.78 16.29 -1.25
C SER A 80 18.22 16.16 -0.72
N ARG A 81 18.51 16.86 0.39
CA ARG A 81 19.79 16.77 1.12
C ARG A 81 19.88 15.53 2.04
N GLY A 82 18.89 14.64 1.99
CA GLY A 82 18.83 13.41 2.80
C GLY A 82 18.36 13.62 4.24
N LEU A 83 17.90 14.81 4.59
CA LEU A 83 17.44 15.16 5.94
C LEU A 83 15.96 14.80 6.09
N GLY A 84 15.66 13.54 6.46
CA GLY A 84 14.31 13.08 6.73
C GLY A 84 14.00 13.10 8.23
N SER A 85 12.88 13.71 8.63
CA SER A 85 12.38 13.67 10.02
C SER A 85 10.86 13.62 10.04
N VAL A 86 10.29 13.16 11.18
CA VAL A 86 8.85 13.13 11.38
C VAL A 86 8.24 14.51 11.15
N LYS A 87 8.88 15.53 11.71
CA LYS A 87 8.41 16.93 11.63
C LYS A 87 8.49 17.46 10.20
N LEU A 88 9.53 17.11 9.43
CA LEU A 88 9.66 17.50 8.03
C LEU A 88 8.56 16.87 7.19
N TYR A 89 8.36 15.54 7.31
CA TYR A 89 7.31 14.87 6.56
C TYR A 89 5.91 15.37 6.92
N TYR A 90 5.66 15.67 8.19
CA TYR A 90 4.38 16.21 8.63
C TYR A 90 4.10 17.60 8.03
N ASN A 91 5.07 18.53 8.11
CA ASN A 91 4.89 19.88 7.58
C ASN A 91 4.80 19.90 6.06
N LEU A 92 5.58 19.07 5.37
CA LEU A 92 5.50 18.88 3.94
C LEU A 92 4.14 18.32 3.51
N ALA A 93 3.62 17.34 4.26
CA ALA A 93 2.29 16.78 4.03
C ALA A 93 1.19 17.83 4.21
N ASN A 94 1.29 18.65 5.27
CA ASN A 94 0.37 19.77 5.50
C ASN A 94 0.40 20.78 4.35
N SER A 95 1.60 21.10 3.84
CA SER A 95 1.75 22.02 2.70
C SER A 95 1.11 21.47 1.44
N TYR A 96 1.33 20.20 1.13
CA TYR A 96 0.66 19.53 0.02
C TYR A 96 -0.86 19.43 0.18
N PHE A 97 -1.33 19.21 1.42
CA PHE A 97 -2.77 19.19 1.72
C PHE A 97 -3.41 20.56 1.43
N LYS A 98 -2.74 21.64 1.79
CA LYS A 98 -3.20 23.02 1.49
C LYS A 98 -3.19 23.36 0.01
N GLU A 99 -2.26 22.78 -0.76
CA GLU A 99 -2.24 22.86 -2.23
C GLU A 99 -3.26 21.93 -2.92
N GLU A 100 -4.10 21.22 -2.17
CA GLU A 100 -5.05 20.24 -2.74
C GLU A 100 -4.36 19.03 -3.42
N ARG A 101 -3.07 18.85 -3.24
CA ARG A 101 -2.29 17.71 -3.77
C ARG A 101 -2.40 16.51 -2.84
N LEU A 102 -3.62 16.01 -2.65
CA LEU A 102 -3.99 15.05 -1.61
C LEU A 102 -3.17 13.75 -1.67
N GLY A 103 -2.87 13.25 -2.86
CA GLY A 103 -2.06 12.02 -3.00
C GLY A 103 -0.66 12.16 -2.42
N LYS A 104 0.00 13.32 -2.64
CA LYS A 104 1.31 13.60 -2.03
C LYS A 104 1.19 13.82 -0.52
N ALA A 105 0.18 14.54 -0.06
CA ALA A 105 -0.08 14.72 1.36
C ALA A 105 -0.20 13.37 2.09
N ILE A 106 -1.04 12.47 1.59
CA ILE A 106 -1.23 11.11 2.13
C ILE A 106 0.10 10.34 2.18
N LEU A 107 0.89 10.39 1.08
CA LEU A 107 2.20 9.73 1.03
C LEU A 107 3.12 10.20 2.16
N PHE A 108 3.22 11.53 2.37
CA PHE A 108 4.13 12.09 3.37
C PHE A 108 3.61 11.90 4.80
N TYR A 109 2.30 11.90 5.05
CA TYR A 109 1.75 11.50 6.35
C TYR A 109 2.08 10.04 6.66
N HIS A 110 1.98 9.13 5.70
CA HIS A 110 2.41 7.74 5.90
C HIS A 110 3.91 7.61 6.19
N ARG A 111 4.75 8.43 5.55
CA ARG A 111 6.19 8.46 5.85
C ARG A 111 6.46 8.93 7.29
N ALA A 112 5.74 9.96 7.75
CA ALA A 112 5.82 10.43 9.13
C ALA A 112 5.38 9.36 10.13
N LEU A 113 4.26 8.66 9.88
CA LEU A 113 3.76 7.59 10.74
C LEU A 113 4.68 6.37 10.79
N ARG A 114 5.41 6.06 9.71
CA ARG A 114 6.42 4.99 9.76
C ARG A 114 7.54 5.27 10.76
N MET A 115 7.91 6.55 10.92
CA MET A 115 8.93 6.95 11.89
C MET A 115 8.37 7.14 13.29
N ALA A 116 7.12 7.53 13.42
CA ALA A 116 6.43 7.76 14.69
C ALA A 116 5.00 7.21 14.65
N PRO A 117 4.80 5.90 14.82
CA PRO A 117 3.47 5.26 14.70
C PRO A 117 2.44 5.74 15.72
N GLY A 118 2.90 6.24 16.86
CA GLY A 118 2.06 6.76 17.93
C GLY A 118 1.69 8.25 17.81
N ASN A 119 2.02 8.91 16.71
CA ASN A 119 1.72 10.33 16.55
C ASN A 119 0.26 10.53 16.11
N ASP A 120 -0.58 10.98 17.05
CA ASP A 120 -2.02 11.14 16.85
C ASP A 120 -2.36 12.32 15.92
N ASP A 121 -1.57 13.40 15.94
CA ASP A 121 -1.78 14.54 15.03
C ASP A 121 -1.59 14.15 13.57
N VAL A 122 -0.53 13.38 13.29
CA VAL A 122 -0.26 12.87 11.94
C VAL A 122 -1.38 11.91 11.50
N ARG A 123 -1.83 11.03 12.40
CA ARG A 123 -2.90 10.08 12.11
C ARG A 123 -4.22 10.78 11.80
N TYR A 124 -4.57 11.78 12.61
CA TYR A 124 -5.77 12.58 12.38
C TYR A 124 -5.73 13.29 11.02
N ASN A 125 -4.63 13.99 10.70
CA ASN A 125 -4.50 14.70 9.43
C ASN A 125 -4.48 13.76 8.23
N LEU A 126 -3.91 12.56 8.37
CA LEU A 126 -3.99 11.51 7.35
C LEU A 126 -5.44 11.11 7.08
N GLN A 127 -6.24 10.84 8.12
CA GLN A 127 -7.64 10.48 7.97
C GLN A 127 -8.44 11.59 7.27
N VAL A 128 -8.19 12.86 7.62
CA VAL A 128 -8.83 14.00 6.96
C VAL A 128 -8.44 14.08 5.47
N ALA A 129 -7.15 13.87 5.16
CA ALA A 129 -6.68 13.88 3.77
C ALA A 129 -7.26 12.72 2.95
N GLU A 130 -7.35 11.53 3.53
CA GLU A 130 -7.96 10.36 2.89
C GLU A 130 -9.45 10.54 2.65
N ALA A 131 -10.20 11.07 3.63
CA ALA A 131 -11.61 11.37 3.46
C ALA A 131 -11.83 12.36 2.31
N ARG A 132 -11.06 13.45 2.30
CA ARG A 132 -11.15 14.46 1.22
C ARG A 132 -10.75 13.91 -0.15
N ALA A 133 -9.79 12.97 -0.21
CA ALA A 133 -9.40 12.31 -1.44
C ALA A 133 -10.50 11.40 -1.99
N LYS A 134 -11.23 10.70 -1.11
CA LYS A 134 -12.37 9.86 -1.49
C LYS A 134 -13.51 10.67 -2.10
N ASP A 135 -13.80 11.85 -1.53
CA ASP A 135 -14.86 12.73 -2.05
C ASP A 135 -14.55 13.27 -3.45
N LYS A 136 -13.27 13.35 -3.83
CA LYS A 136 -12.82 13.78 -5.16
C LYS A 136 -12.76 12.65 -6.20
N ILE A 137 -12.74 11.40 -5.75
CA ILE A 137 -12.77 10.25 -6.65
C ILE A 137 -14.23 9.93 -6.90
N GLU A 138 -14.77 10.35 -8.04
CA GLU A 138 -16.02 9.79 -8.55
C GLU A 138 -15.82 8.27 -8.65
N LEU A 139 -16.46 7.55 -7.76
CA LEU A 139 -16.46 6.09 -7.82
C LEU A 139 -17.11 5.71 -9.14
N ILE A 140 -16.32 5.33 -10.13
CA ILE A 140 -16.82 4.69 -11.34
C ILE A 140 -17.68 3.53 -10.85
N PRO A 141 -18.99 3.51 -11.13
CA PRO A 141 -19.86 2.44 -10.66
C PRO A 141 -19.26 1.12 -11.13
N GLU A 142 -18.86 0.29 -10.16
CA GLU A 142 -18.34 -1.02 -10.48
C GLU A 142 -19.34 -1.77 -11.34
N PHE A 143 -18.87 -2.31 -12.45
CA PHE A 143 -19.72 -3.12 -13.32
C PHE A 143 -20.42 -4.20 -12.48
N PHE A 144 -21.74 -4.27 -12.52
CA PHE A 144 -22.54 -5.11 -11.61
C PHE A 144 -22.05 -6.57 -11.53
N LEU A 145 -21.50 -7.09 -12.64
CA LEU A 145 -21.00 -8.46 -12.74
C LEU A 145 -19.73 -8.67 -11.88
N THR A 146 -18.85 -7.67 -11.79
CA THR A 146 -17.64 -7.75 -10.94
C THR A 146 -18.00 -7.73 -9.46
N LYS A 147 -18.97 -6.91 -9.09
CA LYS A 147 -19.51 -6.86 -7.73
C LYS A 147 -20.19 -8.20 -7.38
N TRP A 148 -21.09 -8.67 -8.26
CA TRP A 148 -21.78 -9.95 -8.09
C TRP A 148 -20.81 -11.13 -7.95
N MET A 149 -19.79 -11.20 -8.81
CA MET A 149 -18.78 -12.27 -8.76
C MET A 149 -17.95 -12.22 -7.47
N ARG A 150 -17.65 -11.01 -6.97
CA ARG A 150 -16.97 -10.82 -5.68
C ARG A 150 -17.86 -11.28 -4.53
N ASP A 151 -19.13 -10.90 -4.52
CA ASP A 151 -20.09 -11.25 -3.48
C ASP A 151 -20.33 -12.77 -3.45
N VAL A 152 -20.48 -13.41 -4.61
CA VAL A 152 -20.61 -14.89 -4.73
C VAL A 152 -19.36 -15.57 -4.17
N ARG A 153 -18.18 -15.08 -4.49
CA ARG A 153 -16.92 -15.65 -3.98
C ARG A 153 -16.80 -15.53 -2.47
N HIS A 154 -17.27 -14.42 -1.89
CA HIS A 154 -17.20 -14.19 -0.43
C HIS A 154 -18.31 -14.85 0.36
N THR A 155 -19.44 -15.17 -0.28
CA THR A 155 -20.60 -15.77 0.40
C THR A 155 -20.41 -17.26 0.71
N MET A 156 -19.57 -17.96 -0.08
CA MET A 156 -19.38 -19.40 0.08
C MET A 156 -17.96 -19.70 0.59
N SER A 157 -17.85 -20.56 1.60
CA SER A 157 -16.56 -21.05 2.08
C SER A 157 -15.87 -21.94 1.04
N CYS A 158 -14.54 -22.08 1.14
CA CYS A 158 -13.77 -22.97 0.26
C CYS A 158 -14.31 -24.41 0.26
N THR A 159 -14.78 -24.88 1.42
CA THR A 159 -15.42 -26.19 1.56
C THR A 159 -16.73 -26.30 0.78
N ALA A 160 -17.54 -25.25 0.76
CA ALA A 160 -18.80 -25.24 -0.01
C ALA A 160 -18.54 -25.28 -1.51
N TRP A 161 -17.53 -24.57 -2.02
CA TRP A 161 -17.10 -24.64 -3.41
C TRP A 161 -16.59 -26.02 -3.79
N SER A 162 -15.83 -26.67 -2.90
CA SER A 162 -15.30 -28.01 -3.09
C SER A 162 -16.42 -29.06 -3.17
N LEU A 163 -17.42 -28.99 -2.28
CA LEU A 163 -18.58 -29.85 -2.30
C LEU A 163 -19.45 -29.66 -3.55
N LEU A 164 -19.66 -28.41 -3.96
CA LEU A 164 -20.40 -28.10 -5.20
C LEU A 164 -19.71 -28.70 -6.41
N SER A 165 -18.39 -28.55 -6.51
CA SER A 165 -17.59 -29.13 -7.59
C SER A 165 -17.71 -30.66 -7.62
N LEU A 166 -17.67 -31.32 -6.45
CA LEU A 166 -17.82 -32.77 -6.34
C LEU A 166 -19.20 -33.22 -6.83
N VAL A 167 -20.27 -32.54 -6.43
CA VAL A 167 -21.65 -32.85 -6.85
C VAL A 167 -21.80 -32.71 -8.36
N VAL A 168 -21.30 -31.63 -8.95
CA VAL A 168 -21.33 -31.42 -10.41
C VAL A 168 -20.58 -32.53 -11.13
N LEU A 169 -19.42 -32.94 -10.60
CA LEU A 169 -18.63 -34.05 -11.18
C LEU A 169 -19.40 -35.37 -11.15
N LEU A 170 -20.03 -35.70 -10.01
CA LEU A 170 -20.82 -36.92 -9.85
C LEU A 170 -22.05 -36.94 -10.76
N CYS A 171 -22.73 -35.79 -10.92
CA CYS A 171 -23.85 -35.64 -11.85
C CYS A 171 -23.39 -35.84 -13.30
N ALA A 172 -22.27 -35.25 -13.69
CA ALA A 172 -21.72 -35.40 -15.03
C ALA A 172 -21.33 -36.85 -15.33
N LEU A 173 -20.74 -37.57 -14.33
CA LEU A 173 -20.39 -38.97 -14.44
C LEU A 173 -21.65 -39.85 -14.57
N GLY A 174 -22.68 -39.57 -13.78
CA GLY A 174 -23.97 -40.28 -13.85
C GLY A 174 -24.65 -40.13 -15.22
N LEU A 175 -24.71 -38.91 -15.72
CA LEU A 175 -25.23 -38.66 -17.07
C LEU A 175 -24.41 -39.35 -18.18
N PHE A 176 -23.08 -39.43 -18.01
CA PHE A 176 -22.22 -40.14 -18.95
C PHE A 176 -22.45 -41.66 -18.96
N LEU A 177 -22.74 -42.24 -17.78
CA LEU A 177 -23.03 -43.70 -17.66
C LEU A 177 -24.42 -44.08 -18.17
N LEU A 178 -25.38 -43.12 -18.16
CA LEU A 178 -26.76 -43.34 -18.65
C LEU A 178 -26.83 -43.17 -20.20
N TYR A 179 -25.89 -42.49 -20.80
CA TYR A 179 -25.81 -42.27 -22.24
C TYR A 179 -24.91 -43.32 -22.91
#